data_07be9cf69a5897dbb8f97203f8c70d36
#
_entry.id   07be9cf69a5897dbb8f97203f8c70d36
#
_cell.length_a   1.000
_cell.length_b   1.000
_cell.length_c   1.000
_cell.angle_alpha   90.00
_cell.angle_beta   90.00
_cell.angle_gamma   90.00
#
_symmetry.space_group_name_H-M   'P 1'
#
loop_
_entity.id
_entity.type
_entity.pdbx_description
1 polymer ?
#
loop_
_entity_poly.entity_id
_entity_poly.type
_entity_poly.pdbx_seq_one_letter_code
_entity_poly.pdbx_strand_id
1 'polypeptide(L)'
;QRCKQLIDSVVQMRKIVLNNVFNGRDEDGINMPVAFQPIINNVQGQHYLNAYSMVDITPLETFQLLDETYQRLLQFKYVQPTELFKLAFYYNLSPKILLMVKRFNRKALVVLMEQIILSFKQAIIAPGEMVGIIAAQSIGEPTTQMTLNTFHFAGVASKSNVTRGVPRIEEILSLSKHPKNPSCTIHLLPKEETDQSNAQRIIHRIEHTKLREVVNSISICFDPDDEQPLLSSDDVVMKQFNAFEEILKECIGEEEESSMHKSKWVIRIVLDKETMLDKNLTMDDIHFAIKNSYNDEVSCIFSDYNDDNLIFRIRLNHILKKKVKMTATLDQQDEIYMLKNFQEQLLDHMVLRGVKNIVKIIPRKITDSLVYEDGKYERKETWVLDTVGTNLIDLLALDYIDNKRTYTNDIQEIYTVLGIEAARLAIYNEISEVIEFDNTYINYHHLSVLCDRMTCNDNMVSMFRHGINNDNIGPIAKASFEETPEMFLKAARHGELDIMRGISANVMCGQEGFFGTSSFECVMDLGAMTQLQAEKQTHSNPEDEIRAAFTGLGQTNDPCSTDTIAIHTNAHHMKPIDMGGMDAKYTMEF
;
A
#
# COMPACT_ATOMS: atom_id res chain seq x y z
N GLN A 1 -9.37 -34.14 -25.49
CA GLN A 1 -10.18 -33.00 -25.09
C GLN A 1 -9.81 -32.52 -23.67
N ARG A 2 -9.80 -33.40 -22.64
CA ARG A 2 -9.49 -33.02 -21.24
C ARG A 2 -8.08 -32.47 -21.06
N CYS A 3 -7.05 -33.03 -21.73
CA CYS A 3 -5.71 -32.47 -21.70
C CYS A 3 -5.65 -31.05 -22.30
N LYS A 4 -6.40 -30.80 -23.37
CA LYS A 4 -6.47 -29.47 -23.99
C LYS A 4 -7.16 -28.46 -23.06
N GLN A 5 -8.28 -28.84 -22.46
CA GLN A 5 -8.98 -28.02 -21.47
C GLN A 5 -8.09 -27.69 -20.26
N LEU A 6 -7.31 -28.67 -19.78
CA LEU A 6 -6.37 -28.44 -18.68
C LEU A 6 -5.26 -27.44 -19.09
N ILE A 7 -4.69 -27.59 -20.27
CA ILE A 7 -3.68 -26.65 -20.77
C ILE A 7 -4.26 -25.25 -20.88
N ASP A 8 -5.46 -25.11 -21.45
CA ASP A 8 -6.13 -23.83 -21.59
C ASP A 8 -6.43 -23.19 -20.22
N SER A 9 -6.86 -23.98 -19.25
CA SER A 9 -7.10 -23.50 -17.87
C SER A 9 -5.79 -23.09 -17.17
N VAL A 10 -4.71 -23.85 -17.32
CA VAL A 10 -3.38 -23.50 -16.77
C VAL A 10 -2.84 -22.23 -17.39
N VAL A 11 -3.00 -22.03 -18.70
CA VAL A 11 -2.60 -20.80 -19.37
C VAL A 11 -3.39 -19.59 -18.89
N GLN A 12 -4.71 -19.74 -18.69
CA GLN A 12 -5.55 -18.67 -18.13
C GLN A 12 -5.16 -18.33 -16.70
N MET A 13 -4.99 -19.34 -15.85
CA MET A 13 -4.54 -19.14 -14.46
C MET A 13 -3.15 -18.48 -14.42
N ARG A 14 -2.22 -18.86 -15.29
CA ARG A 14 -0.92 -18.21 -15.39
C ARG A 14 -1.04 -16.72 -15.68
N LYS A 15 -1.93 -16.32 -16.60
CA LYS A 15 -2.16 -14.90 -16.91
C LYS A 15 -2.68 -14.14 -15.70
N ILE A 16 -3.67 -14.70 -14.99
CA ILE A 16 -4.25 -14.08 -13.81
C ILE A 16 -3.19 -13.91 -12.72
N VAL A 17 -2.39 -14.95 -12.47
CA VAL A 17 -1.33 -14.92 -11.46
C VAL A 17 -0.25 -13.90 -11.81
N LEU A 18 0.21 -13.90 -13.06
CA LEU A 18 1.27 -12.98 -13.48
C LEU A 18 0.83 -11.51 -13.37
N ASN A 19 -0.41 -11.21 -13.74
CA ASN A 19 -0.92 -9.85 -13.70
C ASN A 19 -1.31 -9.39 -12.29
N ASN A 20 -1.91 -10.27 -11.48
CA ASN A 20 -2.50 -9.88 -10.19
C ASN A 20 -1.55 -10.11 -9.00
N VAL A 21 -0.65 -11.09 -9.08
CA VAL A 21 0.25 -11.44 -7.98
C VAL A 21 1.64 -10.87 -8.19
N PHE A 22 2.18 -11.02 -9.40
CA PHE A 22 3.56 -10.61 -9.71
C PHE A 22 3.65 -9.23 -10.38
N ASN A 23 2.51 -8.57 -10.66
CA ASN A 23 2.47 -7.25 -11.32
C ASN A 23 3.32 -7.17 -12.59
N GLY A 24 3.38 -8.25 -13.37
CA GLY A 24 4.17 -8.35 -14.58
C GLY A 24 5.66 -8.62 -14.39
N ARG A 25 6.13 -8.91 -13.19
CA ARG A 25 7.51 -9.34 -12.93
C ARG A 25 7.64 -10.85 -13.12
N ASP A 26 8.73 -11.32 -13.71
CA ASP A 26 9.00 -12.74 -13.97
C ASP A 26 10.04 -13.36 -13.02
N GLU A 27 10.73 -12.55 -12.26
CA GLU A 27 11.79 -12.96 -11.32
C GLU A 27 11.30 -13.23 -9.90
N ASP A 28 10.09 -12.81 -9.56
CA ASP A 28 9.54 -12.98 -8.23
C ASP A 28 9.12 -14.43 -7.98
N GLY A 29 9.44 -14.94 -6.80
CA GLY A 29 9.10 -16.28 -6.35
C GLY A 29 8.25 -16.27 -5.08
N ILE A 30 7.32 -17.20 -4.97
CA ILE A 30 6.50 -17.40 -3.78
C ILE A 30 6.72 -18.80 -3.23
N ASN A 31 6.90 -18.93 -1.93
CA ASN A 31 7.02 -20.23 -1.27
C ASN A 31 5.68 -20.97 -1.25
N MET A 32 5.74 -22.27 -1.64
CA MET A 32 4.58 -23.15 -1.66
C MET A 32 4.58 -24.10 -0.46
N PRO A 33 3.40 -24.49 0.06
CA PRO A 33 3.31 -25.41 1.19
C PRO A 33 3.80 -26.82 0.83
N VAL A 34 3.82 -27.18 -0.46
CA VAL A 34 4.22 -28.51 -0.94
C VAL A 34 5.34 -28.38 -1.96
N ALA A 35 6.45 -29.05 -1.73
CA ALA A 35 7.57 -29.15 -2.65
C ALA A 35 7.35 -30.34 -3.62
N PHE A 36 6.66 -30.10 -4.74
CA PHE A 36 6.26 -31.15 -5.67
C PHE A 36 7.43 -31.95 -6.25
N GLN A 37 8.47 -31.29 -6.76
CA GLN A 37 9.59 -31.95 -7.43
C GLN A 37 10.39 -32.89 -6.51
N PRO A 38 10.80 -32.50 -5.30
CA PRO A 38 11.42 -33.41 -4.34
C PRO A 38 10.55 -34.62 -3.99
N ILE A 39 9.25 -34.43 -3.77
CA ILE A 39 8.33 -35.51 -3.44
C ILE A 39 8.23 -36.49 -4.61
N ILE A 40 8.05 -36.00 -5.83
CA ILE A 40 8.00 -36.83 -7.04
C ILE A 40 9.29 -37.66 -7.17
N ASN A 41 10.45 -37.05 -7.00
CA ASN A 41 11.74 -37.73 -7.11
C ASN A 41 11.93 -38.76 -5.99
N ASN A 42 11.50 -38.45 -4.76
CA ASN A 42 11.60 -39.36 -3.63
C ASN A 42 10.72 -40.60 -3.84
N VAL A 43 9.47 -40.44 -4.26
CA VAL A 43 8.57 -41.58 -4.56
C VAL A 43 9.09 -42.38 -5.74
N GLN A 44 9.63 -41.71 -6.78
CA GLN A 44 10.27 -42.36 -7.90
C GLN A 44 11.45 -43.26 -7.44
N GLY A 45 12.28 -42.76 -6.55
CA GLY A 45 13.39 -43.50 -5.94
C GLY A 45 12.92 -44.68 -5.06
N GLN A 46 11.93 -44.49 -4.21
CA GLN A 46 11.37 -45.52 -3.32
C GLN A 46 10.79 -46.71 -4.09
N HIS A 47 10.16 -46.46 -5.23
CA HIS A 47 9.56 -47.47 -6.07
C HIS A 47 10.48 -47.95 -7.19
N TYR A 48 11.74 -47.54 -7.22
CA TYR A 48 12.74 -47.91 -8.25
C TYR A 48 12.25 -47.69 -9.69
N LEU A 49 11.49 -46.61 -9.91
CA LEU A 49 10.93 -46.31 -11.23
C LEU A 49 12.00 -45.73 -12.17
N ASN A 50 12.18 -46.42 -13.31
CA ASN A 50 13.14 -46.06 -14.34
C ASN A 50 12.42 -45.74 -15.66
N ALA A 51 13.15 -45.22 -16.64
CA ALA A 51 12.62 -44.90 -17.96
C ALA A 51 12.00 -46.14 -18.69
N TYR A 52 12.34 -47.36 -18.27
CA TYR A 52 11.85 -48.62 -18.82
C TYR A 52 10.74 -49.25 -17.99
N SER A 53 10.34 -48.66 -16.88
CA SER A 53 9.28 -49.17 -16.02
C SER A 53 7.95 -49.23 -16.77
N MET A 54 7.20 -50.33 -16.55
CA MET A 54 5.87 -50.46 -17.16
C MET A 54 4.87 -49.58 -16.44
N VAL A 55 4.05 -48.89 -17.20
CA VAL A 55 2.96 -48.05 -16.72
C VAL A 55 1.67 -48.88 -16.83
N ASP A 56 0.99 -49.09 -15.72
CA ASP A 56 -0.23 -49.90 -15.57
C ASP A 56 -1.52 -49.08 -15.42
N ILE A 57 -1.40 -47.73 -15.56
CA ILE A 57 -2.52 -46.80 -15.39
C ILE A 57 -2.78 -45.99 -16.67
N THR A 58 -4.05 -45.73 -16.93
CA THR A 58 -4.46 -44.89 -18.06
C THR A 58 -4.39 -43.38 -17.70
N PRO A 59 -4.16 -42.48 -18.69
CA PRO A 59 -4.19 -41.06 -18.45
C PRO A 59 -5.53 -40.55 -17.89
N LEU A 60 -6.63 -41.20 -18.20
CA LEU A 60 -7.96 -40.84 -17.70
C LEU A 60 -8.09 -41.11 -16.20
N GLU A 61 -7.67 -42.31 -15.75
CA GLU A 61 -7.62 -42.66 -14.33
C GLU A 61 -6.69 -41.74 -13.53
N THR A 62 -5.55 -41.34 -14.13
CA THR A 62 -4.67 -40.37 -13.51
C THR A 62 -5.37 -39.02 -13.26
N PHE A 63 -6.17 -38.54 -14.22
CA PHE A 63 -6.96 -37.33 -14.01
C PHE A 63 -8.02 -37.51 -12.90
N GLN A 64 -8.64 -38.66 -12.82
CA GLN A 64 -9.63 -38.95 -11.78
C GLN A 64 -8.98 -38.92 -10.38
N LEU A 65 -7.82 -39.54 -10.23
CA LEU A 65 -7.05 -39.50 -8.98
C LEU A 65 -6.59 -38.09 -8.61
N LEU A 66 -6.15 -37.28 -9.60
CA LEU A 66 -5.76 -35.90 -9.37
C LEU A 66 -6.95 -35.05 -8.90
N ASP A 67 -8.09 -35.19 -9.58
CA ASP A 67 -9.29 -34.44 -9.23
C ASP A 67 -9.82 -34.86 -7.83
N GLU A 68 -9.81 -36.16 -7.54
CA GLU A 68 -10.18 -36.66 -6.22
C GLU A 68 -9.26 -36.13 -5.11
N THR A 69 -7.96 -36.16 -5.36
CA THR A 69 -6.97 -35.64 -4.41
C THR A 69 -7.16 -34.13 -4.18
N TYR A 70 -7.41 -33.38 -5.24
CA TYR A 70 -7.65 -31.95 -5.14
C TYR A 70 -8.95 -31.65 -4.38
N GLN A 71 -10.01 -32.45 -4.60
CA GLN A 71 -11.26 -32.33 -3.83
C GLN A 71 -11.04 -32.62 -2.33
N ARG A 72 -10.20 -33.58 -2.00
CA ARG A 72 -9.82 -33.87 -0.59
C ARG A 72 -9.04 -32.67 0.01
N LEU A 73 -8.18 -32.00 -0.75
CA LEU A 73 -7.49 -30.80 -0.29
C LEU A 73 -8.45 -29.62 -0.07
N LEU A 74 -9.52 -29.49 -0.87
CA LEU A 74 -10.56 -28.49 -0.68
C LEU A 74 -11.45 -28.73 0.55
N GLN A 75 -11.48 -29.94 1.09
CA GLN A 75 -12.26 -30.26 2.29
C GLN A 75 -11.64 -29.71 3.58
N PHE A 76 -10.36 -29.24 3.54
CA PHE A 76 -9.76 -28.61 4.70
C PHE A 76 -10.46 -27.28 5.01
N LYS A 77 -11.08 -27.20 6.20
CA LYS A 77 -12.00 -26.12 6.55
C LYS A 77 -11.31 -24.77 6.72
N TYR A 78 -10.12 -24.77 7.31
CA TYR A 78 -9.45 -23.52 7.69
C TYR A 78 -8.41 -23.04 6.68
N VAL A 79 -7.84 -23.93 5.87
CA VAL A 79 -6.81 -23.62 4.89
C VAL A 79 -7.17 -24.25 3.56
N GLN A 80 -7.73 -23.43 2.68
CA GLN A 80 -8.03 -23.88 1.32
C GLN A 80 -6.83 -23.63 0.40
N PRO A 81 -6.55 -24.51 -0.58
CA PRO A 81 -5.51 -24.28 -1.56
C PRO A 81 -5.82 -23.05 -2.42
N THR A 82 -4.84 -22.17 -2.59
CA THR A 82 -4.95 -20.98 -3.41
C THR A 82 -4.96 -21.29 -4.92
N GLU A 83 -5.37 -20.36 -5.77
CA GLU A 83 -5.31 -20.51 -7.23
C GLU A 83 -3.87 -20.73 -7.73
N LEU A 84 -2.89 -20.12 -7.08
CA LEU A 84 -1.47 -20.35 -7.39
C LEU A 84 -1.05 -21.78 -7.07
N PHE A 85 -1.46 -22.31 -5.92
CA PHE A 85 -1.23 -23.73 -5.56
C PHE A 85 -1.90 -24.67 -6.57
N LYS A 86 -3.13 -24.38 -6.99
CA LYS A 86 -3.85 -25.14 -8.01
C LYS A 86 -3.09 -25.20 -9.33
N LEU A 87 -2.56 -24.05 -9.77
CA LEU A 87 -1.72 -23.98 -10.96
C LEU A 87 -0.48 -24.88 -10.82
N ALA A 88 0.24 -24.76 -9.71
CA ALA A 88 1.44 -25.55 -9.44
C ALA A 88 1.12 -27.05 -9.35
N PHE A 89 -0.01 -27.43 -8.75
CA PHE A 89 -0.48 -28.81 -8.62
C PHE A 89 -0.71 -29.44 -10.01
N TYR A 90 -1.54 -28.83 -10.84
CA TYR A 90 -1.83 -29.39 -12.19
C TYR A 90 -0.65 -29.30 -13.15
N TYR A 91 0.23 -28.33 -13.00
CA TYR A 91 1.44 -28.21 -13.82
C TYR A 91 2.43 -29.33 -13.50
N ASN A 92 2.80 -29.53 -12.24
CA ASN A 92 3.80 -30.54 -11.83
C ASN A 92 3.26 -31.97 -11.92
N LEU A 93 1.98 -32.18 -11.70
CA LEU A 93 1.34 -33.50 -11.69
C LEU A 93 0.62 -33.82 -13.01
N SER A 94 0.95 -33.12 -14.10
CA SER A 94 0.32 -33.43 -15.38
C SER A 94 0.56 -34.87 -15.81
N PRO A 95 -0.42 -35.58 -16.39
CA PRO A 95 -0.27 -36.97 -16.84
C PRO A 95 0.91 -37.18 -17.79
N LYS A 96 1.27 -36.15 -18.58
CA LYS A 96 2.45 -36.18 -19.43
C LYS A 96 3.74 -36.37 -18.61
N ILE A 97 3.90 -35.59 -17.54
CA ILE A 97 5.07 -35.66 -16.66
C ILE A 97 5.07 -36.99 -15.91
N LEU A 98 3.97 -37.37 -15.30
CA LEU A 98 3.89 -38.56 -14.44
C LEU A 98 4.02 -39.87 -15.23
N LEU A 99 3.30 -40.02 -16.35
CA LEU A 99 3.25 -41.29 -17.08
C LEU A 99 4.31 -41.42 -18.17
N MET A 100 4.60 -40.34 -18.91
CA MET A 100 5.54 -40.40 -20.03
C MET A 100 6.99 -40.17 -19.62
N VAL A 101 7.23 -39.19 -18.74
CA VAL A 101 8.59 -38.81 -18.32
C VAL A 101 9.04 -39.64 -17.11
N LYS A 102 8.23 -39.69 -16.05
CA LYS A 102 8.58 -40.28 -14.75
C LYS A 102 8.16 -41.74 -14.63
N ARG A 103 7.30 -42.27 -15.52
CA ARG A 103 6.87 -43.69 -15.59
C ARG A 103 6.25 -44.22 -14.30
N PHE A 104 5.35 -43.44 -13.68
CA PHE A 104 4.63 -43.86 -12.46
C PHE A 104 3.67 -45.01 -12.74
N ASN A 105 3.68 -46.01 -11.87
CA ASN A 105 2.68 -47.07 -11.79
C ASN A 105 1.54 -46.66 -10.82
N ARG A 106 0.43 -47.41 -10.80
CA ARG A 106 -0.75 -47.07 -10.02
C ARG A 106 -0.44 -46.97 -8.52
N LYS A 107 0.32 -47.93 -7.97
CA LYS A 107 0.68 -47.94 -6.54
C LYS A 107 1.52 -46.71 -6.15
N ALA A 108 2.54 -46.41 -6.92
CA ALA A 108 3.39 -45.25 -6.69
C ALA A 108 2.63 -43.93 -6.81
N LEU A 109 1.64 -43.86 -7.73
CA LEU A 109 0.81 -42.70 -7.88
C LEU A 109 -0.08 -42.43 -6.67
N VAL A 110 -0.70 -43.49 -6.10
CA VAL A 110 -1.49 -43.37 -4.87
C VAL A 110 -0.62 -42.88 -3.71
N VAL A 111 0.58 -43.48 -3.54
CA VAL A 111 1.53 -43.03 -2.52
C VAL A 111 1.94 -41.58 -2.72
N LEU A 112 2.19 -41.13 -3.97
CA LEU A 112 2.50 -39.73 -4.30
C LEU A 112 1.37 -38.81 -3.86
N MET A 113 0.11 -39.17 -4.16
CA MET A 113 -1.05 -38.35 -3.80
C MET A 113 -1.20 -38.23 -2.29
N GLU A 114 -1.07 -39.34 -1.55
CA GLU A 114 -1.15 -39.31 -0.09
C GLU A 114 0.02 -38.50 0.53
N GLN A 115 1.24 -38.62 -0.01
CA GLN A 115 2.37 -37.81 0.46
C GLN A 115 2.16 -36.32 0.21
N ILE A 116 1.54 -35.92 -0.90
CA ILE A 116 1.19 -34.50 -1.16
C ILE A 116 0.17 -34.01 -0.14
N ILE A 117 -0.87 -34.81 0.16
CA ILE A 117 -1.86 -34.44 1.19
C ILE A 117 -1.17 -34.32 2.56
N LEU A 118 -0.31 -35.25 2.90
CA LEU A 118 0.42 -35.23 4.17
C LEU A 118 1.34 -33.99 4.27
N SER A 119 2.07 -33.70 3.20
CA SER A 119 2.93 -32.51 3.15
C SER A 119 2.13 -31.21 3.28
N PHE A 120 0.95 -31.12 2.65
CA PHE A 120 0.07 -29.98 2.80
C PHE A 120 -0.44 -29.82 4.25
N LYS A 121 -0.82 -30.93 4.91
CA LYS A 121 -1.21 -30.92 6.31
C LYS A 121 -0.07 -30.51 7.25
N GLN A 122 1.15 -30.99 6.99
CA GLN A 122 2.33 -30.63 7.79
C GLN A 122 2.74 -29.17 7.65
N ALA A 123 2.36 -28.53 6.53
CA ALA A 123 2.58 -27.10 6.33
C ALA A 123 1.63 -26.20 7.14
N ILE A 124 0.54 -26.77 7.68
CA ILE A 124 -0.40 -26.04 8.53
C ILE A 124 0.21 -25.89 9.92
N ILE A 125 0.12 -24.69 10.47
CA ILE A 125 0.66 -24.40 11.80
C ILE A 125 -0.09 -25.20 12.89
N ALA A 126 0.66 -25.70 13.86
CA ALA A 126 0.07 -26.43 14.98
C ALA A 126 -0.73 -25.48 15.91
N PRO A 127 -1.86 -25.95 16.49
CA PRO A 127 -2.59 -25.17 17.49
C PRO A 127 -1.70 -24.86 18.70
N GLY A 128 -1.80 -23.63 19.23
CA GLY A 128 -1.02 -23.20 20.37
C GLY A 128 0.37 -22.66 20.06
N GLU A 129 0.77 -22.56 18.79
CA GLU A 129 2.03 -21.92 18.37
C GLU A 129 1.99 -20.42 18.64
N MET A 130 3.08 -19.88 19.19
CA MET A 130 3.20 -18.43 19.49
C MET A 130 3.60 -17.64 18.24
N VAL A 131 2.70 -17.54 17.26
CA VAL A 131 2.97 -16.93 15.94
C VAL A 131 3.37 -15.46 16.02
N GLY A 132 2.83 -14.70 16.97
CA GLY A 132 3.16 -13.28 17.15
C GLY A 132 4.61 -13.07 17.57
N ILE A 133 5.12 -13.89 18.50
CA ILE A 133 6.53 -13.82 18.94
C ILE A 133 7.46 -14.23 17.80
N ILE A 134 7.12 -15.32 17.09
CA ILE A 134 7.90 -15.78 15.93
C ILE A 134 7.95 -14.71 14.85
N ALA A 135 6.81 -14.07 14.53
CA ALA A 135 6.76 -12.99 13.56
C ALA A 135 7.62 -11.79 14.01
N ALA A 136 7.50 -11.37 15.26
CA ALA A 136 8.28 -10.26 15.80
C ALA A 136 9.81 -10.54 15.75
N GLN A 137 10.24 -11.76 16.11
CA GLN A 137 11.64 -12.16 16.01
C GLN A 137 12.13 -12.22 14.57
N SER A 138 11.32 -12.78 13.65
CA SER A 138 11.67 -12.91 12.24
C SER A 138 11.78 -11.57 11.52
N ILE A 139 11.05 -10.54 11.96
CA ILE A 139 11.15 -9.18 11.45
C ILE A 139 12.27 -8.41 12.16
N GLY A 140 12.44 -8.58 13.46
CA GLY A 140 13.41 -7.85 14.27
C GLY A 140 14.86 -8.21 13.99
N GLU A 141 15.15 -9.49 13.72
CA GLU A 141 16.53 -9.94 13.43
C GLU A 141 17.12 -9.23 12.20
N PRO A 142 16.51 -9.29 11.00
CA PRO A 142 17.03 -8.57 9.84
C PRO A 142 17.10 -7.06 10.05
N THR A 143 16.12 -6.49 10.75
CA THR A 143 16.08 -5.05 11.04
C THR A 143 17.29 -4.60 11.87
N THR A 144 17.74 -5.42 12.81
CA THR A 144 18.94 -5.13 13.61
C THR A 144 20.21 -5.11 12.74
N GLN A 145 20.28 -5.95 11.70
CA GLN A 145 21.41 -5.99 10.76
C GLN A 145 21.41 -4.79 9.79
N MET A 146 20.25 -4.24 9.46
CA MET A 146 20.11 -3.07 8.57
C MET A 146 20.81 -1.82 9.10
N THR A 147 20.97 -1.65 10.41
CA THR A 147 21.64 -0.47 11.00
C THR A 147 23.09 -0.33 10.58
N LEU A 148 23.73 -1.42 10.19
CA LEU A 148 25.13 -1.43 9.74
C LEU A 148 25.31 -1.03 8.27
N ASN A 149 24.27 -1.17 7.44
CA ASN A 149 24.36 -1.01 5.98
C ASN A 149 23.83 0.33 5.45
N THR A 150 23.21 1.18 6.26
CA THR A 150 22.58 2.44 5.81
C THR A 150 23.57 3.47 5.26
N PHE A 151 24.86 3.32 5.52
CA PHE A 151 25.90 4.28 5.09
C PHE A 151 26.45 4.05 3.67
N HIS A 152 26.17 2.93 3.02
CA HIS A 152 26.85 2.56 1.77
C HIS A 152 26.14 2.92 0.46
N PHE A 153 24.90 3.44 0.49
CA PHE A 153 24.10 3.64 -0.71
C PHE A 153 23.81 5.09 -1.10
N ALA A 154 24.62 6.04 -0.68
CA ALA A 154 24.52 7.41 -1.15
C ALA A 154 25.05 7.51 -2.60
N GLY A 155 24.26 7.20 -3.60
CA GLY A 155 24.68 7.41 -4.99
C GLY A 155 23.98 6.65 -6.10
N VAL A 156 23.07 5.72 -5.82
CA VAL A 156 22.38 4.98 -6.88
C VAL A 156 20.96 5.56 -7.11
N ALA A 157 20.66 5.83 -8.36
CA ALA A 157 19.42 6.44 -8.85
C ALA A 157 18.19 5.52 -8.69
N SER A 158 17.75 5.31 -7.47
CA SER A 158 16.51 4.62 -7.16
C SER A 158 15.73 5.44 -6.15
N LYS A 159 14.46 5.74 -6.37
CA LYS A 159 13.55 6.52 -5.50
C LYS A 159 14.33 7.43 -4.53
N SER A 160 14.82 8.56 -5.03
CA SER A 160 15.90 9.35 -4.41
C SER A 160 15.54 10.03 -3.07
N ASN A 161 14.27 10.02 -2.68
CA ASN A 161 13.76 10.76 -1.51
C ASN A 161 12.98 9.92 -0.51
N VAL A 162 13.11 8.58 -0.49
CA VAL A 162 12.40 7.75 0.48
C VAL A 162 13.32 7.45 1.67
N THR A 163 12.82 7.64 2.88
CA THR A 163 13.48 7.15 4.10
C THR A 163 13.61 5.63 4.02
N ARG A 164 14.80 5.10 4.32
CA ARG A 164 15.11 3.67 4.21
C ARG A 164 15.62 3.11 5.52
N GLY A 165 15.59 1.78 5.63
CA GLY A 165 16.10 1.08 6.79
C GLY A 165 15.25 1.27 8.06
N VAL A 166 15.89 1.17 9.21
CA VAL A 166 15.23 1.22 10.53
C VAL A 166 14.35 2.46 10.74
N PRO A 167 14.77 3.69 10.38
CA PRO A 167 13.91 4.87 10.56
C PRO A 167 12.57 4.78 9.80
N ARG A 168 12.56 4.12 8.64
CA ARG A 168 11.30 3.91 7.90
C ARG A 168 10.41 2.88 8.56
N ILE A 169 10.98 1.78 9.06
CA ILE A 169 10.24 0.78 9.82
C ILE A 169 9.63 1.40 11.07
N GLU A 170 10.38 2.24 11.79
CA GLU A 170 9.88 2.98 12.95
C GLU A 170 8.71 3.91 12.58
N GLU A 171 8.80 4.64 11.47
CA GLU A 171 7.69 5.47 10.96
C GLU A 171 6.42 4.65 10.70
N ILE A 172 6.57 3.49 10.04
CA ILE A 172 5.46 2.60 9.72
C ILE A 172 4.83 2.02 10.98
N LEU A 173 5.64 1.49 11.90
CA LEU A 173 5.16 0.88 13.14
C LEU A 173 4.53 1.89 14.10
N SER A 174 5.03 3.13 14.10
CA SER A 174 4.46 4.24 14.90
C SER A 174 3.22 4.85 14.27
N LEU A 175 2.92 4.55 13.00
CA LEU A 175 1.86 5.18 12.22
C LEU A 175 1.98 6.71 12.25
N SER A 176 3.16 7.22 11.93
CA SER A 176 3.45 8.65 11.94
C SER A 176 2.45 9.41 11.06
N LYS A 177 1.86 10.50 11.59
CA LYS A 177 0.94 11.36 10.83
C LYS A 177 1.66 12.20 9.77
N HIS A 178 2.95 12.43 9.95
CA HIS A 178 3.77 13.22 9.05
C HIS A 178 5.05 12.43 8.76
N PRO A 179 5.04 11.58 7.71
CA PRO A 179 6.26 10.89 7.28
C PRO A 179 7.30 11.92 6.84
N LYS A 180 8.59 11.63 7.06
CA LYS A 180 9.68 12.55 6.73
C LYS A 180 9.73 12.87 5.24
N ASN A 181 9.55 11.86 4.41
CA ASN A 181 9.60 11.98 2.95
C ASN A 181 8.35 11.36 2.31
N PRO A 182 7.22 12.08 2.33
CA PRO A 182 6.02 11.61 1.66
C PRO A 182 6.24 11.62 0.14
N SER A 183 5.89 10.53 -0.52
CA SER A 183 6.00 10.37 -1.96
C SER A 183 4.83 9.58 -2.52
N CYS A 184 4.47 9.87 -3.76
CA CYS A 184 3.48 9.11 -4.50
C CYS A 184 4.10 8.60 -5.79
N THR A 185 3.86 7.35 -6.13
CA THR A 185 4.25 6.75 -7.39
C THR A 185 3.06 6.77 -8.32
N ILE A 186 3.14 7.58 -9.36
CA ILE A 186 2.08 7.81 -10.33
C ILE A 186 2.33 6.94 -11.56
N HIS A 187 1.38 6.08 -11.87
CA HIS A 187 1.33 5.34 -13.11
C HIS A 187 0.46 6.05 -14.13
N LEU A 188 0.99 6.20 -15.34
CA LEU A 188 0.27 6.81 -16.45
C LEU A 188 -0.62 5.78 -17.14
N LEU A 189 -1.59 6.25 -17.92
CA LEU A 189 -2.39 5.38 -18.78
C LEU A 189 -1.50 4.72 -19.85
N PRO A 190 -1.85 3.50 -20.32
CA PRO A 190 -1.04 2.74 -21.28
C PRO A 190 -0.69 3.49 -22.58
N LYS A 191 -1.50 4.49 -22.95
CA LYS A 191 -1.25 5.32 -24.15
C LYS A 191 -0.13 6.34 -23.95
N GLU A 192 0.12 6.75 -22.71
CA GLU A 192 1.05 7.83 -22.38
C GLU A 192 2.31 7.35 -21.67
N GLU A 193 2.28 6.10 -21.14
CA GLU A 193 3.41 5.55 -20.39
C GLU A 193 4.64 5.19 -21.23
N THR A 194 4.49 5.08 -22.57
CA THR A 194 5.57 4.72 -23.49
C THR A 194 6.44 5.91 -23.91
N ASP A 195 5.88 7.12 -23.95
CA ASP A 195 6.52 8.30 -24.50
C ASP A 195 7.06 9.24 -23.41
N GLN A 196 8.38 9.53 -23.47
CA GLN A 196 9.02 10.46 -22.55
C GLN A 196 8.48 11.88 -22.64
N SER A 197 8.17 12.34 -23.86
CA SER A 197 7.65 13.69 -24.10
C SER A 197 6.29 13.91 -23.47
N ASN A 198 5.43 12.89 -23.48
CA ASN A 198 4.14 12.95 -22.81
C ASN A 198 4.29 12.96 -21.28
N ALA A 199 5.19 12.13 -20.76
CA ALA A 199 5.50 12.13 -19.32
C ALA A 199 5.98 13.51 -18.86
N GLN A 200 6.86 14.19 -19.60
CA GLN A 200 7.32 15.55 -19.30
C GLN A 200 6.19 16.59 -19.30
N ARG A 201 5.28 16.54 -20.26
CA ARG A 201 4.11 17.43 -20.29
C ARG A 201 3.22 17.25 -19.07
N ILE A 202 3.04 16.00 -18.62
CA ILE A 202 2.23 15.68 -17.45
C ILE A 202 2.91 16.17 -16.17
N ILE A 203 4.24 16.07 -16.08
CA ILE A 203 5.01 16.59 -14.94
C ILE A 203 4.68 18.08 -14.73
N HIS A 204 4.79 18.90 -15.76
CA HIS A 204 4.51 20.34 -15.65
C HIS A 204 3.06 20.66 -15.27
N ARG A 205 2.10 19.74 -15.52
CA ARG A 205 0.70 19.92 -15.11
C ARG A 205 0.44 19.58 -13.65
N ILE A 206 1.23 18.66 -13.09
CA ILE A 206 1.02 18.16 -11.72
C ILE A 206 1.87 18.95 -10.71
N GLU A 207 3.07 19.40 -11.07
CA GLU A 207 3.95 20.15 -10.15
C GLU A 207 3.26 21.39 -9.61
N HIS A 208 3.18 21.48 -8.28
CA HIS A 208 2.61 22.61 -7.58
C HIS A 208 3.53 23.82 -7.69
N THR A 209 3.07 24.85 -8.40
CA THR A 209 3.85 26.06 -8.59
C THR A 209 3.10 27.26 -8.00
N LYS A 210 3.72 27.90 -7.01
CA LYS A 210 3.24 29.15 -6.44
C LYS A 210 3.87 30.34 -7.16
N LEU A 211 3.18 31.48 -7.15
CA LEU A 211 3.71 32.72 -7.71
C LEU A 211 5.05 33.08 -7.07
N ARG A 212 5.23 32.85 -5.76
CA ARG A 212 6.47 33.15 -5.03
C ARG A 212 7.72 32.49 -5.61
N GLU A 213 7.57 31.30 -6.20
CA GLU A 213 8.70 30.54 -6.75
C GLU A 213 9.23 31.12 -8.06
N VAL A 214 8.39 31.86 -8.78
CA VAL A 214 8.68 32.41 -10.10
C VAL A 214 9.09 33.89 -10.02
N VAL A 215 8.88 34.52 -8.86
CA VAL A 215 9.17 35.96 -8.65
C VAL A 215 10.63 36.15 -8.25
N ASN A 216 11.35 36.96 -9.01
CA ASN A 216 12.70 37.41 -8.68
C ASN A 216 12.67 38.59 -7.69
N SER A 217 11.90 39.65 -7.99
CA SER A 217 11.76 40.79 -7.11
C SER A 217 10.35 41.38 -7.17
N ILE A 218 9.92 42.00 -6.07
CA ILE A 218 8.64 42.68 -5.99
C ILE A 218 8.83 44.06 -5.39
N SER A 219 8.16 45.05 -5.94
CA SER A 219 8.22 46.44 -5.49
C SER A 219 6.84 47.10 -5.57
N ILE A 220 6.54 47.98 -4.64
CA ILE A 220 5.34 48.81 -4.67
C ILE A 220 5.75 50.18 -5.18
N CYS A 221 5.22 50.58 -6.33
CA CYS A 221 5.49 51.84 -6.99
C CYS A 221 4.26 52.73 -6.93
N PHE A 222 4.47 54.06 -6.95
CA PHE A 222 3.41 55.05 -7.03
C PHE A 222 3.47 55.73 -8.38
N ASP A 223 2.52 55.48 -9.25
CA ASP A 223 2.42 56.09 -10.57
C ASP A 223 1.25 57.09 -10.58
N PRO A 224 1.52 58.41 -10.56
CA PRO A 224 0.48 59.44 -10.51
C PRO A 224 -0.33 59.52 -11.80
N ASP A 225 0.31 59.28 -12.94
CA ASP A 225 -0.27 59.34 -14.28
C ASP A 225 -0.23 57.98 -14.96
N ASP A 226 -1.33 57.61 -15.60
CA ASP A 226 -1.44 56.33 -16.29
C ASP A 226 -0.63 56.24 -17.59
N GLU A 227 -0.29 57.42 -18.18
CA GLU A 227 0.45 57.49 -19.43
C GLU A 227 1.98 57.49 -19.25
N GLN A 228 2.49 57.94 -18.11
CA GLN A 228 3.93 58.06 -17.86
C GLN A 228 4.32 57.33 -16.55
N PRO A 229 4.80 56.10 -16.65
CA PRO A 229 5.30 55.39 -15.48
C PRO A 229 6.61 56.01 -14.97
N LEU A 230 6.84 55.96 -13.67
CA LEU A 230 8.03 56.51 -13.01
C LEU A 230 9.33 55.80 -13.42
N LEU A 231 9.21 54.54 -13.85
CA LEU A 231 10.33 53.71 -14.27
C LEU A 231 10.40 53.63 -15.79
N SER A 232 11.51 54.10 -16.38
CA SER A 232 11.75 54.07 -17.81
C SER A 232 11.73 52.70 -18.46
N SER A 233 11.97 51.64 -17.66
CA SER A 233 11.85 50.25 -18.11
C SER A 233 10.42 49.82 -18.43
N ASP A 234 9.42 50.47 -17.84
CA ASP A 234 8.01 50.14 -18.00
C ASP A 234 7.32 50.96 -19.11
N ASP A 235 8.00 51.99 -19.67
CA ASP A 235 7.46 52.87 -20.70
C ASP A 235 6.98 52.13 -21.95
N VAL A 236 7.74 51.13 -22.37
CA VAL A 236 7.43 50.35 -23.58
C VAL A 236 6.15 49.55 -23.37
N VAL A 237 6.03 48.87 -22.22
CA VAL A 237 4.88 48.03 -21.87
C VAL A 237 3.61 48.87 -21.75
N MET A 238 3.72 50.07 -21.13
CA MET A 238 2.57 50.98 -20.97
C MET A 238 2.11 51.55 -22.30
N LYS A 239 3.03 51.94 -23.20
CA LYS A 239 2.67 52.43 -24.54
C LYS A 239 1.95 51.36 -25.38
N GLN A 240 2.44 50.13 -25.32
CA GLN A 240 1.78 48.99 -26.02
C GLN A 240 0.39 48.73 -25.47
N PHE A 241 0.24 48.77 -24.15
CA PHE A 241 -1.05 48.55 -23.49
C PHE A 241 -2.04 49.67 -23.81
N ASN A 242 -1.63 50.96 -23.74
CA ASN A 242 -2.49 52.09 -24.04
C ASN A 242 -2.94 52.07 -25.51
N ALA A 243 -2.05 51.74 -26.45
CA ALA A 243 -2.41 51.56 -27.85
C ALA A 243 -3.45 50.45 -28.06
N PHE A 244 -3.33 49.37 -27.30
CA PHE A 244 -4.31 48.28 -27.33
C PHE A 244 -5.65 48.67 -26.70
N GLU A 245 -5.64 49.43 -25.58
CA GLU A 245 -6.85 49.96 -24.96
C GLU A 245 -7.61 50.93 -25.89
N GLU A 246 -6.90 51.77 -26.65
CA GLU A 246 -7.49 52.67 -27.65
C GLU A 246 -8.21 51.88 -28.75
N ILE A 247 -7.58 50.85 -29.27
CA ILE A 247 -8.20 49.95 -30.28
C ILE A 247 -9.43 49.24 -29.71
N LEU A 248 -9.38 48.78 -28.47
CA LEU A 248 -10.53 48.17 -27.81
C LEU A 248 -11.69 49.15 -27.61
N LYS A 249 -11.41 50.38 -27.20
CA LYS A 249 -12.44 51.45 -27.06
C LYS A 249 -13.11 51.79 -28.40
N GLU A 250 -12.34 51.80 -29.49
CA GLU A 250 -12.89 51.99 -30.84
C GLU A 250 -13.80 50.83 -31.29
N CYS A 251 -13.48 49.58 -30.85
CA CYS A 251 -14.24 48.37 -31.25
C CYS A 251 -15.51 48.11 -30.41
N ILE A 252 -15.51 48.46 -29.12
CA ILE A 252 -16.56 48.04 -28.17
C ILE A 252 -17.55 49.17 -27.87
N GLY A 253 -17.16 50.48 -28.12
CA GLY A 253 -18.00 51.63 -27.80
C GLY A 253 -17.86 52.05 -26.33
N GLU A 254 -17.94 53.39 -26.10
CA GLU A 254 -17.55 54.07 -24.86
C GLU A 254 -18.40 53.79 -23.59
N GLU A 255 -19.29 52.81 -23.54
CA GLU A 255 -20.40 52.89 -22.56
C GLU A 255 -20.20 52.24 -21.18
N GLU A 256 -19.15 51.47 -20.85
CA GLU A 256 -19.14 50.81 -19.55
C GLU A 256 -17.90 50.92 -18.65
N GLU A 257 -16.78 51.48 -19.08
CA GLU A 257 -15.55 51.49 -18.24
C GLU A 257 -15.25 52.78 -17.43
N SER A 258 -16.06 53.79 -17.51
CA SER A 258 -15.72 55.13 -16.98
C SER A 258 -15.89 55.35 -15.48
N SER A 259 -16.21 54.33 -14.66
CA SER A 259 -16.48 54.55 -13.23
C SER A 259 -15.59 53.80 -12.23
N MET A 260 -14.66 52.97 -12.68
CA MET A 260 -13.74 52.29 -11.77
C MET A 260 -12.49 53.15 -11.53
N HIS A 261 -12.45 53.83 -10.39
CA HIS A 261 -11.23 54.52 -9.97
C HIS A 261 -10.14 53.52 -9.66
N LYS A 262 -9.17 53.37 -10.55
CA LYS A 262 -7.98 52.52 -10.36
C LYS A 262 -7.07 53.18 -9.29
N SER A 263 -6.47 52.38 -8.42
CA SER A 263 -5.48 52.88 -7.46
C SER A 263 -4.24 53.39 -8.17
N LYS A 264 -3.65 54.49 -7.68
CA LYS A 264 -2.37 55.04 -8.20
C LYS A 264 -1.16 54.21 -7.76
N TRP A 265 -1.35 53.33 -6.81
CA TRP A 265 -0.33 52.39 -6.36
C TRP A 265 -0.31 51.14 -7.23
N VAL A 266 0.88 50.73 -7.62
CA VAL A 266 1.13 49.58 -8.49
C VAL A 266 2.04 48.59 -7.77
N ILE A 267 1.66 47.33 -7.72
CA ILE A 267 2.55 46.24 -7.34
C ILE A 267 3.27 45.80 -8.61
N ARG A 268 4.58 46.04 -8.65
CA ARG A 268 5.44 45.64 -9.75
C ARG A 268 6.21 44.40 -9.40
N ILE A 269 6.02 43.34 -10.18
CA ILE A 269 6.65 42.04 -10.02
C ILE A 269 7.62 41.84 -11.19
N VAL A 270 8.84 41.46 -10.90
CA VAL A 270 9.81 41.01 -11.90
C VAL A 270 9.93 39.52 -11.77
N LEU A 271 9.63 38.82 -12.86
CA LEU A 271 9.63 37.35 -12.90
C LEU A 271 10.99 36.84 -13.35
N ASP A 272 11.33 35.63 -12.87
CA ASP A 272 12.55 34.95 -13.28
C ASP A 272 12.30 34.13 -14.55
N LYS A 273 13.05 34.48 -15.61
CA LYS A 273 12.93 33.92 -16.95
C LYS A 273 13.35 32.46 -16.98
N GLU A 274 14.39 32.08 -16.22
CA GLU A 274 14.89 30.71 -16.19
C GLU A 274 13.88 29.75 -15.53
N THR A 275 13.34 30.14 -14.38
CA THR A 275 12.33 29.34 -13.66
C THR A 275 11.01 29.23 -14.43
N MET A 276 10.62 30.26 -15.16
CA MET A 276 9.43 30.21 -16.03
C MET A 276 9.61 29.25 -17.20
N LEU A 277 10.80 29.21 -17.81
CA LEU A 277 11.11 28.26 -18.88
C LEU A 277 11.17 26.83 -18.36
N ASP A 278 11.84 26.61 -17.23
CA ASP A 278 11.95 25.29 -16.62
C ASP A 278 10.58 24.70 -16.26
N LYS A 279 9.67 25.55 -15.79
CA LYS A 279 8.31 25.13 -15.43
C LYS A 279 7.31 25.25 -16.59
N ASN A 280 7.76 25.69 -17.77
CA ASN A 280 6.93 25.90 -18.95
C ASN A 280 5.68 26.73 -18.66
N LEU A 281 5.88 27.90 -17.99
CA LEU A 281 4.84 28.85 -17.66
C LEU A 281 4.93 30.05 -18.60
N THR A 282 3.77 30.58 -19.02
CA THR A 282 3.66 31.81 -19.83
C THR A 282 3.14 32.97 -18.99
N MET A 283 3.34 34.19 -19.46
CA MET A 283 2.81 35.40 -18.82
C MET A 283 1.28 35.38 -18.80
N ASP A 284 0.69 34.81 -19.85
CA ASP A 284 -0.76 34.65 -19.97
C ASP A 284 -1.31 33.69 -18.90
N ASP A 285 -0.60 32.58 -18.58
CA ASP A 285 -1.03 31.66 -17.53
C ASP A 285 -1.12 32.36 -16.17
N ILE A 286 -0.16 33.22 -15.85
CA ILE A 286 -0.14 34.03 -14.62
C ILE A 286 -1.31 35.02 -14.62
N HIS A 287 -1.53 35.71 -15.75
CA HIS A 287 -2.64 36.66 -15.90
C HIS A 287 -3.99 35.95 -15.67
N PHE A 288 -4.22 34.82 -16.33
CA PHE A 288 -5.47 34.08 -16.19
C PHE A 288 -5.65 33.53 -14.77
N ALA A 289 -4.58 33.06 -14.13
CA ALA A 289 -4.64 32.58 -12.77
C ALA A 289 -5.05 33.72 -11.79
N ILE A 290 -4.45 34.90 -11.92
CA ILE A 290 -4.80 36.09 -11.10
C ILE A 290 -6.23 36.53 -11.39
N LYS A 291 -6.61 36.62 -12.66
CA LYS A 291 -7.95 37.06 -13.07
C LYS A 291 -9.03 36.09 -12.56
N ASN A 292 -8.80 34.77 -12.62
CA ASN A 292 -9.73 33.77 -12.10
C ASN A 292 -9.88 33.83 -10.57
N SER A 293 -8.83 34.19 -9.85
CA SER A 293 -8.87 34.28 -8.39
C SER A 293 -9.50 35.55 -7.85
N TYR A 294 -9.27 36.68 -8.53
CA TYR A 294 -9.66 38.03 -8.06
C TYR A 294 -10.68 38.73 -8.95
N ASN A 295 -11.04 38.12 -10.10
CA ASN A 295 -11.99 38.66 -11.07
C ASN A 295 -11.68 40.15 -11.42
N ASP A 296 -12.67 41.02 -11.30
CA ASP A 296 -12.57 42.44 -11.64
C ASP A 296 -11.97 43.33 -10.52
N GLU A 297 -11.58 42.73 -9.38
CA GLU A 297 -10.97 43.48 -8.26
C GLU A 297 -9.53 43.93 -8.57
N VAL A 298 -8.91 43.30 -9.57
CA VAL A 298 -7.50 43.52 -9.92
C VAL A 298 -7.36 43.72 -11.42
N SER A 299 -6.62 44.75 -11.82
CA SER A 299 -6.18 44.97 -13.20
C SER A 299 -4.71 44.61 -13.35
N CYS A 300 -4.39 43.79 -14.36
CA CYS A 300 -3.04 43.30 -14.61
C CYS A 300 -2.55 43.74 -15.96
N ILE A 301 -1.31 44.22 -16.00
CA ILE A 301 -0.58 44.60 -17.22
C ILE A 301 0.75 43.87 -17.19
N PHE A 302 1.13 43.23 -18.28
CA PHE A 302 2.37 42.47 -18.35
C PHE A 302 3.13 42.69 -19.65
N SER A 303 4.44 42.46 -19.60
CA SER A 303 5.33 42.57 -20.77
C SER A 303 5.22 41.30 -21.65
N ASP A 304 5.69 41.42 -22.90
CA ASP A 304 5.84 40.25 -23.77
C ASP A 304 6.84 39.26 -23.15
N TYR A 305 6.60 37.96 -23.33
CA TYR A 305 7.47 36.90 -22.81
C TYR A 305 8.85 36.82 -23.52
N ASN A 306 9.04 37.53 -24.61
CA ASN A 306 10.34 37.68 -25.28
C ASN A 306 11.18 38.85 -24.76
N ASP A 307 10.63 39.72 -23.91
CA ASP A 307 11.36 40.84 -23.34
C ASP A 307 12.52 40.38 -22.44
N ASP A 308 13.56 41.22 -22.32
CA ASP A 308 14.72 40.92 -21.46
C ASP A 308 14.31 40.82 -19.97
N ASN A 309 13.41 41.68 -19.53
CA ASN A 309 12.84 41.70 -18.19
C ASN A 309 11.35 41.40 -18.27
N LEU A 310 10.94 40.32 -17.62
CA LEU A 310 9.54 39.94 -17.52
C LEU A 310 8.88 40.74 -16.38
N ILE A 311 8.11 41.78 -16.76
CA ILE A 311 7.49 42.71 -15.82
C ILE A 311 6.00 42.44 -15.76
N PHE A 312 5.48 42.26 -14.54
CA PHE A 312 4.06 42.09 -14.28
C PHE A 312 3.59 43.18 -13.32
N ARG A 313 2.61 43.98 -13.72
CA ARG A 313 2.09 45.15 -12.98
C ARG A 313 0.66 44.86 -12.55
N ILE A 314 0.39 44.98 -11.26
CA ILE A 314 -0.91 44.71 -10.65
C ILE A 314 -1.42 46.01 -10.02
N ARG A 315 -2.64 46.38 -10.36
CA ARG A 315 -3.37 47.49 -9.74
C ARG A 315 -4.64 47.00 -9.09
N LEU A 316 -4.95 47.52 -7.90
CA LEU A 316 -6.20 47.24 -7.22
C LEU A 316 -7.30 48.21 -7.67
N ASN A 317 -8.47 47.67 -7.98
CA ASN A 317 -9.66 48.47 -8.27
C ASN A 317 -10.36 48.86 -6.96
N HIS A 318 -11.01 50.01 -6.91
CA HIS A 318 -11.54 50.64 -5.69
C HIS A 318 -12.63 49.86 -4.94
N ILE A 319 -13.06 48.71 -5.43
CA ILE A 319 -14.11 47.87 -4.84
C ILE A 319 -13.72 47.33 -3.45
N LEU A 320 -12.42 47.08 -3.24
CA LEU A 320 -11.91 46.56 -1.95
C LEU A 320 -12.05 47.53 -0.77
N LYS A 321 -12.08 48.85 -1.03
CA LYS A 321 -12.24 49.88 0.04
C LYS A 321 -13.59 49.77 0.77
N LYS A 322 -14.62 49.20 0.17
CA LYS A 322 -15.94 49.08 0.78
C LYS A 322 -16.05 47.90 1.80
N LYS A 323 -15.27 46.86 1.62
CA LYS A 323 -15.34 45.64 2.49
C LYS A 323 -14.55 45.80 3.80
N VAL A 324 -13.52 46.65 3.85
CA VAL A 324 -12.58 46.77 4.98
C VAL A 324 -13.01 47.84 6.02
N LYS A 325 -14.04 48.64 5.74
CA LYS A 325 -14.46 49.76 6.60
C LYS A 325 -15.01 49.40 7.99
N MET A 326 -15.21 48.15 8.32
CA MET A 326 -15.95 47.80 9.55
C MET A 326 -15.12 47.37 10.75
N THR A 327 -13.80 47.10 10.64
CA THR A 327 -13.03 46.49 11.75
C THR A 327 -11.60 46.97 11.97
N ALA A 328 -11.10 47.95 11.22
CA ALA A 328 -9.70 48.36 11.27
C ALA A 328 -9.42 49.52 12.22
N THR A 329 -8.37 49.41 13.04
CA THR A 329 -7.75 50.52 13.77
C THR A 329 -7.17 51.58 12.80
N LEU A 330 -7.02 52.86 13.26
CA LEU A 330 -6.58 53.99 12.43
C LEU A 330 -5.33 53.69 11.58
N ASP A 331 -4.36 52.94 12.10
CA ASP A 331 -3.11 52.59 11.43
C ASP A 331 -3.26 51.56 10.28
N GLN A 332 -4.37 50.82 10.25
CA GLN A 332 -4.66 49.81 9.22
C GLN A 332 -5.44 50.36 8.02
N GLN A 333 -5.75 51.65 8.03
CA GLN A 333 -6.47 52.31 6.94
C GLN A 333 -5.55 52.86 5.84
N ASP A 334 -4.24 52.82 6.02
CA ASP A 334 -3.29 53.28 5.00
C ASP A 334 -3.26 52.28 3.83
N GLU A 335 -3.38 52.82 2.63
CA GLU A 335 -3.43 52.05 1.38
C GLU A 335 -2.20 51.16 1.19
N ILE A 336 -1.03 51.62 1.69
CA ILE A 336 0.24 50.91 1.63
C ILE A 336 0.21 49.62 2.45
N TYR A 337 -0.40 49.60 3.65
CA TYR A 337 -0.52 48.39 4.49
C TYR A 337 -1.45 47.38 3.84
N MET A 338 -2.53 47.83 3.23
CA MET A 338 -3.44 46.98 2.47
C MET A 338 -2.71 46.32 1.29
N LEU A 339 -1.92 47.06 0.57
CA LEU A 339 -1.12 46.58 -0.56
C LEU A 339 -0.04 45.57 -0.11
N LYS A 340 0.63 45.83 1.01
CA LYS A 340 1.61 44.86 1.57
C LYS A 340 0.95 43.57 1.96
N ASN A 341 -0.16 43.62 2.67
CA ASN A 341 -0.91 42.40 3.05
C ASN A 341 -1.42 41.66 1.80
N PHE A 342 -1.91 42.38 0.81
CA PHE A 342 -2.32 41.79 -0.46
C PHE A 342 -1.15 41.17 -1.20
N GLN A 343 0.00 41.82 -1.23
CA GLN A 343 1.24 41.29 -1.81
C GLN A 343 1.64 39.96 -1.16
N GLU A 344 1.63 39.88 0.18
CA GLU A 344 1.95 38.64 0.91
C GLU A 344 0.93 37.54 0.62
N GLN A 345 -0.35 37.87 0.63
CA GLN A 345 -1.41 36.92 0.29
C GLN A 345 -1.27 36.43 -1.15
N LEU A 346 -0.97 37.30 -2.08
CA LEU A 346 -0.78 36.96 -3.48
C LEU A 346 0.43 36.01 -3.66
N LEU A 347 1.54 36.26 -2.96
CA LEU A 347 2.72 35.44 -3.05
C LEU A 347 2.52 34.03 -2.42
N ASP A 348 1.86 33.98 -1.28
CA ASP A 348 1.78 32.71 -0.49
C ASP A 348 0.61 31.84 -0.90
N HIS A 349 -0.50 32.43 -1.32
CA HIS A 349 -1.73 31.69 -1.62
C HIS A 349 -2.02 31.51 -3.10
N MET A 350 -1.35 32.29 -3.98
CA MET A 350 -1.59 32.19 -5.41
C MET A 350 -0.92 30.94 -5.97
N VAL A 351 -1.73 30.00 -6.42
CA VAL A 351 -1.31 28.81 -7.14
C VAL A 351 -1.47 29.05 -8.62
N LEU A 352 -0.37 28.96 -9.36
CA LEU A 352 -0.37 29.14 -10.81
C LEU A 352 -0.81 27.85 -11.51
N ARG A 353 -0.28 26.72 -11.06
CA ARG A 353 -0.55 25.41 -11.65
C ARG A 353 -0.24 24.30 -10.65
N GLY A 354 -0.82 23.13 -10.90
CA GLY A 354 -0.45 21.89 -10.25
C GLY A 354 -1.33 21.50 -9.07
N VAL A 355 -1.00 20.36 -8.51
CA VAL A 355 -1.69 19.73 -7.39
C VAL A 355 -1.05 20.16 -6.08
N LYS A 356 -1.87 20.55 -5.13
CA LYS A 356 -1.41 21.00 -3.80
C LYS A 356 -0.53 19.94 -3.13
N ASN A 357 0.52 20.35 -2.43
CA ASN A 357 1.50 19.55 -1.70
C ASN A 357 2.49 18.75 -2.57
N ILE A 358 2.44 18.78 -3.87
CA ILE A 358 3.42 18.12 -4.75
C ILE A 358 4.45 19.13 -5.19
N VAL A 359 5.64 19.11 -4.58
CA VAL A 359 6.69 20.11 -4.81
C VAL A 359 7.46 19.81 -6.10
N LYS A 360 7.81 18.54 -6.33
CA LYS A 360 8.64 18.14 -7.47
C LYS A 360 8.27 16.75 -7.93
N ILE A 361 8.44 16.50 -9.22
CA ILE A 361 8.22 15.18 -9.83
C ILE A 361 9.49 14.70 -10.53
N ILE A 362 9.85 13.46 -10.31
CA ILE A 362 11.03 12.81 -10.90
C ILE A 362 10.54 11.68 -11.80
N PRO A 363 10.76 11.75 -13.11
CA PRO A 363 10.42 10.65 -14.00
C PRO A 363 11.39 9.49 -13.81
N ARG A 364 10.86 8.28 -13.66
CA ARG A 364 11.63 7.04 -13.55
C ARG A 364 11.20 6.05 -14.63
N LYS A 365 12.18 5.42 -15.24
CA LYS A 365 11.97 4.41 -16.27
C LYS A 365 11.99 3.01 -15.65
N ILE A 366 10.95 2.22 -15.90
CA ILE A 366 10.89 0.80 -15.54
C ILE A 366 11.15 0.00 -16.81
N THR A 367 12.19 -0.85 -16.81
CA THR A 367 12.62 -1.62 -17.98
C THR A 367 12.03 -3.03 -18.04
N ASP A 368 11.53 -3.56 -16.91
CA ASP A 368 11.15 -4.97 -16.76
C ASP A 368 9.63 -5.19 -16.65
N SER A 369 8.84 -4.28 -17.22
CA SER A 369 7.38 -4.44 -17.24
C SER A 369 6.97 -5.44 -18.34
N LEU A 370 6.36 -6.56 -17.94
CA LEU A 370 5.81 -7.56 -18.87
C LEU A 370 4.39 -7.17 -19.28
N VAL A 371 4.20 -6.84 -20.54
CA VAL A 371 2.89 -6.56 -21.12
C VAL A 371 2.47 -7.71 -22.04
N TYR A 372 1.23 -8.16 -21.90
CA TYR A 372 0.67 -9.21 -22.75
C TYR A 372 -0.02 -8.59 -23.95
N GLU A 373 0.63 -8.66 -25.11
CA GLU A 373 0.09 -8.22 -26.41
C GLU A 373 0.19 -9.35 -27.44
N ASP A 374 -0.78 -9.45 -28.33
CA ASP A 374 -0.84 -10.40 -29.44
C ASP A 374 -0.54 -11.88 -29.10
N GLY A 375 -0.91 -12.30 -27.89
CA GLY A 375 -0.70 -13.68 -27.45
C GLY A 375 0.69 -13.99 -26.89
N LYS A 376 1.58 -13.01 -26.77
CA LYS A 376 2.93 -13.14 -26.20
C LYS A 376 3.14 -12.15 -25.07
N TYR A 377 4.06 -12.49 -24.18
CA TYR A 377 4.57 -11.56 -23.17
C TYR A 377 5.80 -10.86 -23.74
N GLU A 378 5.74 -9.53 -23.84
CA GLU A 378 6.85 -8.70 -24.27
C GLU A 378 7.27 -7.77 -23.14
N ARG A 379 8.59 -7.56 -22.99
CA ARG A 379 9.12 -6.59 -22.02
C ARG A 379 9.02 -5.21 -22.65
N LYS A 380 8.30 -4.32 -21.99
CA LYS A 380 8.17 -2.91 -22.39
C LYS A 380 8.78 -1.99 -21.36
N GLU A 381 9.35 -0.93 -21.85
CA GLU A 381 9.82 0.18 -21.03
C GLU A 381 8.65 1.12 -20.75
N THR A 382 8.39 1.36 -19.48
CA THR A 382 7.31 2.25 -19.04
C THR A 382 7.85 3.40 -18.19
N TRP A 383 7.29 4.60 -18.37
CA TRP A 383 7.62 5.76 -17.58
C TRP A 383 6.67 5.88 -16.40
N VAL A 384 7.24 6.05 -15.21
CA VAL A 384 6.53 6.25 -13.96
C VAL A 384 7.01 7.54 -13.33
N LEU A 385 6.13 8.27 -12.68
CA LEU A 385 6.43 9.55 -12.06
C LEU A 385 6.45 9.40 -10.54
N ASP A 386 7.61 9.62 -9.92
CA ASP A 386 7.74 9.63 -8.47
C ASP A 386 7.66 11.09 -7.97
N THR A 387 6.74 11.38 -7.04
CA THR A 387 6.51 12.73 -6.52
C THR A 387 7.26 12.97 -5.21
N VAL A 388 7.60 14.21 -4.94
CA VAL A 388 8.00 14.72 -3.63
C VAL A 388 6.81 15.44 -3.02
N GLY A 389 6.21 14.83 -2.01
CA GLY A 389 4.93 15.23 -1.46
C GLY A 389 3.79 14.33 -1.92
N THR A 390 2.68 14.34 -1.18
CA THR A 390 1.51 13.49 -1.44
C THR A 390 0.22 14.29 -1.47
N ASN A 391 -0.67 13.91 -2.38
CA ASN A 391 -2.07 14.30 -2.43
C ASN A 391 -2.82 13.30 -3.31
N LEU A 392 -3.16 12.16 -2.72
CA LEU A 392 -3.74 11.05 -3.46
C LEU A 392 -5.12 11.39 -4.05
N ILE A 393 -5.95 12.14 -3.33
CA ILE A 393 -7.33 12.48 -3.77
C ILE A 393 -7.30 13.23 -5.08
N ASP A 394 -6.53 14.33 -5.14
CA ASP A 394 -6.48 15.19 -6.32
C ASP A 394 -5.80 14.48 -7.50
N LEU A 395 -4.78 13.63 -7.21
CA LEU A 395 -4.13 12.85 -8.23
C LEU A 395 -5.06 11.83 -8.88
N LEU A 396 -5.83 11.09 -8.08
CA LEU A 396 -6.77 10.09 -8.61
C LEU A 396 -7.91 10.70 -9.42
N ALA A 397 -8.17 12.00 -9.29
CA ALA A 397 -9.15 12.72 -10.07
C ALA A 397 -8.69 13.09 -11.50
N LEU A 398 -7.38 12.92 -11.82
CA LEU A 398 -6.83 13.31 -13.11
C LEU A 398 -7.03 12.23 -14.18
N ASP A 399 -7.52 12.63 -15.35
CA ASP A 399 -7.92 11.70 -16.44
C ASP A 399 -6.76 10.90 -17.08
N TYR A 400 -5.53 11.37 -16.95
CA TYR A 400 -4.35 10.76 -17.56
C TYR A 400 -3.58 9.81 -16.62
N ILE A 401 -4.07 9.63 -15.40
CA ILE A 401 -3.46 8.76 -14.38
C ILE A 401 -4.19 7.42 -14.32
N ASP A 402 -3.44 6.34 -14.16
CA ASP A 402 -4.01 5.02 -13.87
C ASP A 402 -4.30 4.87 -12.38
N ASN A 403 -5.57 5.04 -12.02
CA ASN A 403 -6.06 4.99 -10.64
C ASN A 403 -5.85 3.63 -9.95
N LYS A 404 -5.69 2.55 -10.73
CA LYS A 404 -5.53 1.20 -10.18
C LYS A 404 -4.11 0.89 -9.74
N ARG A 405 -3.12 1.50 -10.39
CA ARG A 405 -1.70 1.25 -10.15
C ARG A 405 -1.02 2.35 -9.32
N THR A 406 -1.62 3.54 -9.26
CA THR A 406 -1.07 4.68 -8.52
C THR A 406 -1.21 4.47 -7.01
N TYR A 407 -0.12 4.65 -6.28
CA TYR A 407 -0.09 4.50 -4.83
C TYR A 407 0.85 5.52 -4.16
N THR A 408 0.66 5.74 -2.86
CA THR A 408 1.50 6.61 -2.04
C THR A 408 2.18 5.81 -0.91
N ASN A 409 3.28 6.33 -0.39
CA ASN A 409 3.95 5.77 0.78
C ASN A 409 3.37 6.28 2.12
N ASP A 410 2.41 7.23 2.08
CA ASP A 410 1.72 7.72 3.27
C ASP A 410 0.53 6.83 3.60
N ILE A 411 0.70 6.00 4.63
CA ILE A 411 -0.30 5.03 5.09
C ILE A 411 -1.55 5.73 5.63
N GLN A 412 -1.40 6.89 6.27
CA GLN A 412 -2.53 7.66 6.82
C GLN A 412 -3.42 8.21 5.70
N GLU A 413 -2.81 8.69 4.63
CA GLU A 413 -3.54 9.16 3.46
C GLU A 413 -4.28 8.01 2.77
N ILE A 414 -3.65 6.85 2.60
CA ILE A 414 -4.30 5.66 2.04
C ILE A 414 -5.49 5.24 2.91
N TYR A 415 -5.32 5.24 4.22
CA TYR A 415 -6.41 4.89 5.16
C TYR A 415 -7.60 5.82 5.02
N THR A 416 -7.37 7.13 4.91
CA THR A 416 -8.45 8.12 4.80
C THR A 416 -9.16 8.09 3.44
N VAL A 417 -8.45 7.79 2.36
CA VAL A 417 -8.98 7.82 0.99
C VAL A 417 -9.55 6.48 0.55
N LEU A 418 -8.82 5.39 0.78
CA LEU A 418 -9.12 4.05 0.26
C LEU A 418 -9.63 3.07 1.34
N GLY A 419 -9.45 3.40 2.61
CA GLY A 419 -9.91 2.58 3.73
C GLY A 419 -8.86 1.62 4.29
N ILE A 420 -9.28 0.82 5.30
CA ILE A 420 -8.37 0.02 6.14
C ILE A 420 -7.74 -1.17 5.39
N GLU A 421 -8.45 -1.79 4.47
CA GLU A 421 -7.93 -2.91 3.66
C GLU A 421 -6.78 -2.46 2.76
N ALA A 422 -6.92 -1.30 2.13
CA ALA A 422 -5.86 -0.70 1.34
C ALA A 422 -4.66 -0.29 2.21
N ALA A 423 -4.91 0.24 3.39
CA ALA A 423 -3.86 0.58 4.36
C ALA A 423 -3.09 -0.66 4.83
N ARG A 424 -3.78 -1.79 5.08
CA ARG A 424 -3.14 -3.07 5.40
C ARG A 424 -2.18 -3.51 4.31
N LEU A 425 -2.63 -3.45 3.05
CA LEU A 425 -1.79 -3.82 1.91
C LEU A 425 -0.61 -2.85 1.75
N ALA A 426 -0.83 -1.56 1.97
CA ALA A 426 0.23 -0.56 1.93
C ALA A 426 1.29 -0.79 3.01
N ILE A 427 0.90 -1.09 4.25
CA ILE A 427 1.84 -1.44 5.34
C ILE A 427 2.69 -2.64 4.93
N TYR A 428 2.05 -3.69 4.39
CA TYR A 428 2.76 -4.88 3.91
C TYR A 428 3.79 -4.55 2.83
N ASN A 429 3.37 -3.82 1.80
CA ASN A 429 4.22 -3.47 0.66
C ASN A 429 5.40 -2.59 1.08
N GLU A 430 5.17 -1.59 1.92
CA GLU A 430 6.22 -0.68 2.40
C GLU A 430 7.25 -1.41 3.28
N ILE A 431 6.82 -2.28 4.19
CA ILE A 431 7.75 -3.07 5.01
C ILE A 431 8.53 -4.06 4.14
N SER A 432 7.86 -4.73 3.20
CA SER A 432 8.48 -5.65 2.25
C SER A 432 9.54 -4.95 1.41
N GLU A 433 9.22 -3.76 0.84
CA GLU A 433 10.16 -2.95 0.06
C GLU A 433 11.41 -2.55 0.86
N VAL A 434 11.23 -2.17 2.13
CA VAL A 434 12.37 -1.82 3.01
C VAL A 434 13.27 -3.02 3.29
N ILE A 435 12.69 -4.21 3.49
CA ILE A 435 13.42 -5.44 3.81
C ILE A 435 14.12 -6.01 2.56
N GLU A 436 13.40 -6.07 1.44
CA GLU A 436 13.92 -6.56 0.15
C GLU A 436 15.06 -5.70 -0.37
N PHE A 437 15.05 -4.40 -0.08
CA PHE A 437 16.13 -3.49 -0.46
C PHE A 437 17.52 -3.92 0.08
N ASP A 438 17.57 -4.53 1.26
CA ASP A 438 18.79 -5.08 1.85
C ASP A 438 19.08 -6.53 1.43
N ASN A 439 18.41 -7.03 0.39
CA ASN A 439 18.50 -8.42 -0.10
C ASN A 439 18.17 -9.47 0.97
N THR A 440 17.39 -9.12 1.97
CA THR A 440 16.87 -10.05 2.97
C THR A 440 15.45 -10.48 2.59
N TYR A 441 15.13 -11.74 2.88
CA TYR A 441 13.80 -12.30 2.63
C TYR A 441 13.13 -12.67 3.94
N ILE A 442 11.90 -12.19 4.13
CA ILE A 442 11.02 -12.60 5.23
C ILE A 442 9.77 -13.24 4.64
N ASN A 443 9.34 -14.36 5.22
CA ASN A 443 8.15 -15.04 4.74
C ASN A 443 6.90 -14.16 4.93
N TYR A 444 6.02 -14.19 3.93
CA TYR A 444 4.74 -13.48 3.92
C TYR A 444 3.93 -13.63 5.21
N HIS A 445 3.90 -14.84 5.81
CA HIS A 445 3.11 -15.10 7.01
C HIS A 445 3.47 -14.21 8.20
N HIS A 446 4.75 -13.94 8.41
CA HIS A 446 5.21 -13.10 9.53
C HIS A 446 4.80 -11.63 9.36
N LEU A 447 4.97 -11.11 8.15
CA LEU A 447 4.54 -9.75 7.81
C LEU A 447 3.01 -9.62 7.85
N SER A 448 2.30 -10.64 7.35
CA SER A 448 0.84 -10.67 7.38
C SER A 448 0.28 -10.61 8.81
N VAL A 449 0.86 -11.38 9.75
CA VAL A 449 0.45 -11.34 11.17
C VAL A 449 0.63 -9.95 11.76
N LEU A 450 1.75 -9.27 11.46
CA LEU A 450 1.98 -7.90 11.91
C LEU A 450 0.95 -6.93 11.33
N CYS A 451 0.73 -6.98 10.01
CA CYS A 451 -0.24 -6.12 9.33
C CYS A 451 -1.67 -6.34 9.85
N ASP A 452 -2.05 -7.61 10.03
CA ASP A 452 -3.36 -7.97 10.57
C ASP A 452 -3.54 -7.44 12.00
N ARG A 453 -2.52 -7.53 12.84
CA ARG A 453 -2.56 -6.97 14.19
C ARG A 453 -2.70 -5.44 14.22
N MET A 454 -2.05 -4.75 13.28
CA MET A 454 -2.17 -3.28 13.15
C MET A 454 -3.53 -2.82 12.63
N THR A 455 -4.25 -3.67 11.90
CA THR A 455 -5.48 -3.29 11.16
C THR A 455 -6.71 -4.15 11.54
N CYS A 456 -6.64 -4.97 12.58
CA CYS A 456 -7.74 -5.87 12.98
C CYS A 456 -8.94 -5.15 13.59
N ASN A 457 -8.77 -3.93 14.09
CA ASN A 457 -9.84 -3.08 14.57
C ASN A 457 -10.27 -2.11 13.46
N ASP A 458 -11.38 -1.40 13.64
CA ASP A 458 -11.84 -0.40 12.68
C ASP A 458 -10.83 0.75 12.49
N ASN A 459 -9.92 0.93 13.43
CA ASN A 459 -8.85 1.92 13.41
C ASN A 459 -7.48 1.25 13.31
N MET A 460 -6.52 1.95 12.71
CA MET A 460 -5.13 1.50 12.73
C MET A 460 -4.52 1.65 14.11
N VAL A 461 -3.85 0.60 14.59
CA VAL A 461 -3.19 0.54 15.90
C VAL A 461 -1.68 0.50 15.69
N SER A 462 -0.96 1.46 16.29
CA SER A 462 0.50 1.47 16.26
C SER A 462 1.09 0.39 17.18
N MET A 463 2.25 -0.17 16.78
CA MET A 463 2.99 -1.17 17.59
C MET A 463 3.88 -0.52 18.66
N PHE A 464 3.68 0.75 18.96
CA PHE A 464 4.32 1.48 20.05
C PHE A 464 3.38 1.63 21.25
N ARG A 465 3.94 2.10 22.37
CA ARG A 465 3.20 2.31 23.64
C ARG A 465 1.87 3.05 23.45
N HIS A 466 1.82 4.07 22.62
CA HIS A 466 0.61 4.86 22.40
C HIS A 466 -0.55 4.06 21.77
N GLY A 467 -0.26 3.07 20.93
CA GLY A 467 -1.26 2.18 20.37
C GLY A 467 -1.62 1.05 21.33
N ILE A 468 -0.61 0.34 21.84
CA ILE A 468 -0.81 -0.84 22.70
C ILE A 468 -1.50 -0.48 24.01
N ASN A 469 -1.14 0.65 24.65
CA ASN A 469 -1.74 1.09 25.90
C ASN A 469 -3.20 1.52 25.79
N ASN A 470 -3.66 1.84 24.58
CA ASN A 470 -5.05 2.22 24.29
C ASN A 470 -5.89 1.08 23.73
N ASP A 471 -5.29 -0.10 23.52
CA ASP A 471 -5.99 -1.27 23.00
C ASP A 471 -6.73 -2.04 24.10
N ASN A 472 -7.69 -2.90 23.72
CA ASN A 472 -8.48 -3.72 24.62
C ASN A 472 -7.73 -5.00 25.04
N ILE A 473 -6.53 -4.85 25.59
CA ILE A 473 -5.76 -5.93 26.20
C ILE A 473 -5.75 -5.77 27.73
N GLY A 474 -5.46 -6.86 28.44
CA GLY A 474 -5.43 -6.83 29.90
C GLY A 474 -4.40 -5.84 30.47
N PRO A 475 -4.67 -5.22 31.63
CA PRO A 475 -3.79 -4.22 32.24
C PRO A 475 -2.39 -4.76 32.58
N ILE A 476 -2.26 -6.04 32.93
CA ILE A 476 -0.97 -6.67 33.23
C ILE A 476 -0.11 -6.74 31.94
N ALA A 477 -0.71 -7.11 30.82
CA ALA A 477 0.00 -7.14 29.54
C ALA A 477 0.47 -5.74 29.10
N LYS A 478 -0.36 -4.70 29.28
CA LYS A 478 0.02 -3.29 29.04
C LYS A 478 1.20 -2.88 29.93
N ALA A 479 1.11 -3.18 31.21
CA ALA A 479 2.14 -2.83 32.19
C ALA A 479 3.47 -3.56 31.96
N SER A 480 3.46 -4.76 31.36
CA SER A 480 4.67 -5.53 31.04
C SER A 480 5.45 -4.94 29.88
N PHE A 481 4.81 -4.14 29.01
CA PHE A 481 5.45 -3.59 27.83
C PHE A 481 6.26 -2.32 28.14
N GLU A 482 5.61 -1.26 28.60
CA GLU A 482 6.23 0.02 29.01
C GLU A 482 5.28 0.77 29.96
N GLU A 483 5.78 1.79 30.64
CA GLU A 483 4.98 2.68 31.52
C GLU A 483 4.24 1.91 32.63
N THR A 484 4.90 0.92 33.22
CA THR A 484 4.34 0.00 34.23
C THR A 484 3.56 0.71 35.36
N PRO A 485 4.10 1.76 36.05
CA PRO A 485 3.40 2.43 37.13
C PRO A 485 2.11 3.12 36.66
N GLU A 486 2.16 3.75 35.50
CA GLU A 486 1.02 4.51 34.95
C GLU A 486 -0.12 3.58 34.54
N MET A 487 0.21 2.43 33.95
CA MET A 487 -0.79 1.43 33.55
C MET A 487 -1.48 0.82 34.76
N PHE A 488 -0.74 0.46 35.80
CA PHE A 488 -1.36 -0.03 37.05
C PHE A 488 -2.19 1.05 37.78
N LEU A 489 -1.73 2.29 37.76
CA LEU A 489 -2.50 3.40 38.33
C LEU A 489 -3.82 3.64 37.58
N LYS A 490 -3.76 3.57 36.24
CA LYS A 490 -4.94 3.69 35.38
C LYS A 490 -5.91 2.54 35.62
N ALA A 491 -5.43 1.32 35.67
CA ALA A 491 -6.21 0.12 35.92
C ALA A 491 -6.87 0.17 37.32
N ALA A 492 -6.13 0.59 38.34
CA ALA A 492 -6.67 0.75 39.70
C ALA A 492 -7.75 1.84 39.78
N ARG A 493 -7.56 2.97 39.08
CA ARG A 493 -8.52 4.08 39.04
C ARG A 493 -9.84 3.66 38.38
N HIS A 494 -9.77 2.86 37.31
CA HIS A 494 -10.97 2.47 36.58
C HIS A 494 -11.52 1.10 36.98
N GLY A 495 -10.85 0.39 37.89
CA GLY A 495 -11.24 -0.96 38.29
C GLY A 495 -11.22 -1.96 37.16
N GLU A 496 -10.21 -1.84 36.25
CA GLU A 496 -10.10 -2.72 35.09
C GLU A 496 -9.85 -4.18 35.50
N LEU A 497 -10.57 -5.09 34.88
CA LEU A 497 -10.43 -6.54 35.08
C LEU A 497 -9.48 -7.13 34.04
N ASP A 498 -8.49 -7.92 34.47
CA ASP A 498 -7.67 -8.72 33.57
C ASP A 498 -8.25 -10.13 33.45
N ILE A 499 -8.64 -10.52 32.24
CA ILE A 499 -9.22 -11.86 31.97
C ILE A 499 -8.14 -12.96 31.92
N MET A 500 -6.87 -12.61 32.09
CA MET A 500 -5.72 -13.53 32.10
C MET A 500 -5.58 -14.39 30.85
N ARG A 501 -5.96 -13.87 29.68
CA ARG A 501 -5.77 -14.57 28.39
C ARG A 501 -4.37 -14.41 27.82
N GLY A 502 -3.68 -13.34 28.18
CA GLY A 502 -2.34 -13.04 27.67
C GLY A 502 -1.26 -13.93 28.26
N ILE A 503 -0.26 -14.24 27.47
CA ILE A 503 0.91 -15.01 27.93
C ILE A 503 1.65 -14.28 29.05
N SER A 504 1.92 -12.99 28.87
CA SER A 504 2.63 -12.15 29.84
C SER A 504 1.90 -12.09 31.18
N ALA A 505 0.58 -11.94 31.17
CA ALA A 505 -0.24 -11.90 32.38
C ALA A 505 -0.16 -13.20 33.17
N ASN A 506 -0.31 -14.34 32.51
CA ASN A 506 -0.23 -15.65 33.15
C ASN A 506 1.18 -15.94 33.71
N VAL A 507 2.23 -15.68 32.94
CA VAL A 507 3.62 -15.89 33.38
C VAL A 507 3.97 -15.01 34.58
N MET A 508 3.56 -13.74 34.59
CA MET A 508 3.79 -12.84 35.73
C MET A 508 3.06 -13.29 36.99
N CYS A 509 1.91 -13.92 36.86
CA CYS A 509 1.14 -14.46 37.99
C CYS A 509 1.52 -15.91 38.36
N GLY A 510 2.53 -16.50 37.70
CA GLY A 510 2.97 -17.87 37.98
C GLY A 510 1.99 -18.95 37.52
N GLN A 511 1.11 -18.64 36.58
CA GLN A 511 0.16 -19.57 36.00
C GLN A 511 0.68 -20.09 34.65
N GLU A 512 0.13 -21.25 34.22
CA GLU A 512 0.41 -21.77 32.89
C GLU A 512 -0.22 -20.85 31.83
N GLY A 513 0.55 -20.50 30.81
CA GLY A 513 0.05 -19.72 29.67
C GLY A 513 -0.71 -20.59 28.67
N PHE A 514 -1.63 -19.98 27.91
CA PHE A 514 -2.36 -20.65 26.81
C PHE A 514 -1.53 -20.77 25.55
N PHE A 515 -0.39 -21.46 25.64
CA PHE A 515 0.49 -21.68 24.51
C PHE A 515 1.09 -23.09 24.54
N GLY A 516 1.53 -23.58 23.39
CA GLY A 516 2.06 -24.93 23.26
C GLY A 516 1.01 -25.99 23.61
N THR A 517 1.42 -27.03 24.31
CA THR A 517 0.57 -28.15 24.70
C THR A 517 -0.47 -27.81 25.76
N SER A 518 -0.31 -26.71 26.50
CA SER A 518 -1.30 -26.24 27.48
C SER A 518 -2.43 -25.39 26.89
N SER A 519 -2.35 -25.05 25.59
CA SER A 519 -3.39 -24.28 24.90
C SER A 519 -4.65 -25.09 24.58
N PHE A 520 -4.55 -26.42 24.57
CA PHE A 520 -5.66 -27.34 24.26
C PHE A 520 -5.48 -28.65 25.01
N GLU A 521 -6.58 -29.35 25.20
CA GLU A 521 -6.62 -30.68 25.82
C GLU A 521 -6.94 -31.74 24.75
N CYS A 522 -6.18 -32.80 24.71
CA CYS A 522 -6.42 -33.92 23.79
C CYS A 522 -7.22 -35.02 24.51
N VAL A 523 -8.41 -35.28 24.03
CA VAL A 523 -9.28 -36.36 24.54
C VAL A 523 -9.36 -37.46 23.49
N MET A 524 -9.15 -38.70 23.91
CA MET A 524 -9.25 -39.87 23.02
C MET A 524 -10.70 -40.11 22.64
N ASP A 525 -11.02 -40.11 21.35
CA ASP A 525 -12.33 -40.48 20.85
C ASP A 525 -12.40 -42.01 20.65
N LEU A 526 -12.98 -42.69 21.65
CA LEU A 526 -13.14 -44.13 21.62
C LEU A 526 -14.10 -44.60 20.51
N GLY A 527 -15.10 -43.79 20.14
CA GLY A 527 -16.03 -44.09 19.06
C GLY A 527 -15.37 -44.15 17.71
N ALA A 528 -14.58 -43.09 17.37
CA ALA A 528 -13.79 -43.06 16.14
C ALA A 528 -12.74 -44.20 16.09
N MET A 529 -12.14 -44.52 17.23
CA MET A 529 -11.15 -45.60 17.32
C MET A 529 -11.76 -46.99 17.03
N THR A 530 -12.98 -47.28 17.51
CA THR A 530 -13.68 -48.51 17.20
C THR A 530 -14.11 -48.59 15.73
N GLN A 531 -14.50 -47.47 15.12
CA GLN A 531 -14.82 -47.41 13.69
C GLN A 531 -13.58 -47.67 12.82
N LEU A 532 -12.45 -47.07 13.13
CA LEU A 532 -11.17 -47.30 12.43
C LEU A 532 -10.72 -48.77 12.56
N GLN A 533 -10.96 -49.44 13.69
CA GLN A 533 -10.68 -50.85 13.86
C GLN A 533 -11.61 -51.74 13.01
N ALA A 534 -12.88 -51.37 12.90
CA ALA A 534 -13.84 -52.07 12.06
C ALA A 534 -13.51 -51.89 10.56
N GLU A 535 -13.15 -50.72 10.13
CA GLU A 535 -12.73 -50.43 8.76
C GLU A 535 -11.47 -51.20 8.36
N LYS A 536 -10.45 -51.26 9.22
CA LYS A 536 -9.24 -52.06 8.97
C LYS A 536 -9.52 -53.54 8.73
N GLN A 537 -10.58 -54.08 9.33
CA GLN A 537 -10.96 -55.49 9.12
C GLN A 537 -11.66 -55.74 7.78
N THR A 538 -12.16 -54.70 7.11
CA THR A 538 -12.93 -54.85 5.87
C THR A 538 -12.10 -54.56 4.60
N HIS A 539 -10.90 -53.99 4.70
CA HIS A 539 -10.07 -53.60 3.55
C HIS A 539 -9.30 -54.80 2.98
N SER A 540 -9.68 -55.23 1.78
CA SER A 540 -9.02 -56.29 1.01
C SER A 540 -8.10 -55.78 -0.11
N ASN A 541 -8.13 -54.49 -0.43
CA ASN A 541 -7.35 -53.94 -1.50
C ASN A 541 -6.07 -53.27 -1.00
N PRO A 542 -4.90 -53.50 -1.64
CA PRO A 542 -3.65 -52.89 -1.22
C PRO A 542 -3.64 -51.36 -1.34
N GLU A 543 -4.51 -50.77 -2.18
CA GLU A 543 -4.67 -49.30 -2.29
C GLU A 543 -5.39 -48.75 -1.07
N ASP A 544 -6.39 -49.44 -0.58
CA ASP A 544 -7.14 -49.08 0.61
C ASP A 544 -6.29 -49.24 1.88
N GLU A 545 -5.37 -50.22 1.92
CA GLU A 545 -4.38 -50.31 3.00
C GLU A 545 -3.40 -49.16 3.02
N ILE A 546 -2.94 -48.70 1.86
CA ILE A 546 -2.08 -47.49 1.74
C ILE A 546 -2.84 -46.26 2.23
N ARG A 547 -4.05 -46.04 1.75
CA ARG A 547 -4.90 -44.93 2.20
C ARG A 547 -5.19 -45.02 3.70
N ALA A 548 -5.51 -46.17 4.23
CA ALA A 548 -5.74 -46.38 5.66
C ALA A 548 -4.50 -46.11 6.52
N ALA A 549 -3.31 -46.48 6.03
CA ALA A 549 -2.06 -46.16 6.72
C ALA A 549 -1.79 -44.65 6.80
N PHE A 550 -2.06 -43.92 5.73
CA PHE A 550 -1.93 -42.45 5.73
C PHE A 550 -3.07 -41.76 6.49
N THR A 551 -4.30 -42.29 6.45
CA THR A 551 -5.43 -41.77 7.23
C THR A 551 -5.21 -41.97 8.74
N GLY A 552 -4.64 -43.10 9.15
CA GLY A 552 -4.27 -43.34 10.56
C GLY A 552 -3.22 -42.37 11.09
N LEU A 553 -2.35 -41.80 10.21
CA LEU A 553 -1.37 -40.78 10.55
C LEU A 553 -1.96 -39.37 10.60
N GLY A 554 -3.08 -39.10 9.89
CA GLY A 554 -3.60 -37.77 9.69
C GLY A 554 -4.99 -37.49 10.27
N GLN A 555 -5.88 -38.49 10.35
CA GLN A 555 -7.27 -38.21 10.74
C GLN A 555 -7.45 -37.96 12.24
N THR A 556 -6.66 -38.59 13.09
CA THR A 556 -6.73 -38.40 14.55
C THR A 556 -6.06 -37.13 15.03
N ASN A 557 -5.18 -36.52 14.22
CA ASN A 557 -4.40 -35.32 14.59
C ASN A 557 -4.56 -34.17 13.57
N ASP A 558 -5.61 -34.20 12.76
CA ASP A 558 -5.81 -33.17 11.77
C ASP A 558 -6.55 -31.96 12.38
N PRO A 559 -5.87 -30.80 12.63
CA PRO A 559 -6.51 -29.63 13.19
C PRO A 559 -7.54 -29.01 12.23
N CYS A 560 -7.53 -29.43 10.96
CA CYS A 560 -8.47 -28.95 9.94
C CYS A 560 -9.71 -29.83 9.80
N SER A 561 -9.72 -31.02 10.41
CA SER A 561 -10.87 -31.92 10.37
C SER A 561 -11.80 -31.62 11.54
N THR A 562 -13.01 -31.18 11.24
CA THR A 562 -14.03 -30.91 12.27
C THR A 562 -14.75 -32.13 12.79
N ASP A 563 -14.63 -33.26 12.10
CA ASP A 563 -15.48 -34.45 12.39
C ASP A 563 -14.81 -35.47 13.32
N THR A 564 -13.50 -35.32 13.58
CA THR A 564 -12.74 -36.39 14.27
C THR A 564 -12.08 -35.99 15.58
N ILE A 565 -11.86 -34.71 15.87
CA ILE A 565 -11.25 -34.25 17.13
C ILE A 565 -12.02 -33.09 17.71
N ALA A 566 -12.57 -33.24 18.90
CA ALA A 566 -13.04 -32.12 19.71
C ALA A 566 -11.84 -31.52 20.45
N ILE A 567 -11.31 -30.40 19.94
CA ILE A 567 -10.28 -29.64 20.64
C ILE A 567 -10.97 -28.82 21.74
N HIS A 568 -10.75 -29.21 22.98
CA HIS A 568 -11.21 -28.44 24.13
C HIS A 568 -10.06 -27.54 24.58
N THR A 569 -10.25 -26.24 24.47
CA THR A 569 -9.35 -25.27 25.12
C THR A 569 -9.39 -25.51 26.63
N ASN A 570 -8.25 -25.36 27.30
CA ASN A 570 -8.12 -25.64 28.74
C ASN A 570 -9.11 -24.77 29.54
N ALA A 571 -10.31 -25.30 29.78
CA ALA A 571 -11.44 -24.55 30.33
C ALA A 571 -11.22 -24.09 31.78
N HIS A 572 -10.19 -24.66 32.46
CA HIS A 572 -9.90 -24.27 33.85
C HIS A 572 -9.50 -22.80 33.97
N HIS A 573 -8.86 -22.24 32.96
CA HIS A 573 -8.43 -20.84 32.93
C HIS A 573 -9.47 -19.91 32.30
N MET A 574 -10.53 -20.47 31.67
CA MET A 574 -11.59 -19.67 31.03
C MET A 574 -12.87 -19.59 31.84
N LYS A 575 -12.99 -20.33 32.93
CA LYS A 575 -14.13 -20.14 33.83
C LYS A 575 -13.96 -18.81 34.54
N PRO A 576 -14.96 -17.90 34.46
CA PRO A 576 -14.97 -16.74 35.34
C PRO A 576 -14.80 -17.27 36.76
N ILE A 577 -13.86 -16.71 37.50
CA ILE A 577 -13.72 -16.98 38.93
C ILE A 577 -15.08 -16.65 39.52
N ASP A 578 -15.76 -17.66 40.04
CA ASP A 578 -17.03 -17.50 40.72
C ASP A 578 -16.72 -16.75 42.03
N MET A 579 -16.69 -15.43 41.91
CA MET A 579 -16.56 -14.52 43.04
C MET A 579 -17.89 -14.54 43.76
N GLY A 580 -18.06 -15.57 44.58
CA GLY A 580 -19.27 -15.91 45.31
C GLY A 580 -20.12 -14.69 45.65
N GLY A 581 -21.25 -14.53 44.99
CA GLY A 581 -22.31 -13.63 45.39
C GLY A 581 -22.29 -12.20 44.84
N MET A 582 -21.40 -11.86 43.92
CA MET A 582 -21.52 -10.61 43.15
C MET A 582 -22.24 -10.85 41.84
N ASP A 583 -23.33 -10.15 41.68
CA ASP A 583 -24.35 -10.22 40.64
C ASP A 583 -23.84 -10.65 39.25
N ALA A 584 -24.58 -11.58 38.65
CA ALA A 584 -24.48 -12.09 37.30
C ALA A 584 -24.54 -11.02 36.15
N LYS A 585 -24.42 -9.74 36.51
CA LYS A 585 -24.44 -8.61 35.55
C LYS A 585 -23.11 -8.34 34.87
N TYR A 586 -22.02 -9.03 35.25
CA TYR A 586 -20.69 -8.83 34.67
C TYR A 586 -20.16 -10.00 33.85
N THR A 587 -20.97 -10.99 33.52
CA THR A 587 -20.66 -11.93 32.45
C THR A 587 -20.90 -11.19 31.15
N MET A 588 -19.83 -10.58 30.60
CA MET A 588 -19.87 -10.17 29.21
C MET A 588 -20.03 -11.42 28.34
N GLU A 589 -21.17 -11.53 27.68
CA GLU A 589 -21.33 -12.36 26.50
C GLU A 589 -20.35 -11.82 25.44
N PHE A 590 -19.37 -12.63 25.04
CA PHE A 590 -18.55 -12.40 23.89
C PHE A 590 -18.99 -13.34 22.76
#